data_ce32795603b74f68e16be5d1dce7d759
#
_entry.id   ce32795603b74f68e16be5d1dce7d759
#
_cell.length_a   1.000
_cell.length_b   1.000
_cell.length_c   1.000
_cell.angle_alpha   90.00
_cell.angle_beta   90.00
_cell.angle_gamma   90.00
#
_symmetry.space_group_name_H-M   'P 1'
#
loop_
_entity.id
_entity.type
_entity.pdbx_description
1 polymer ?
#
loop_
_entity_poly.entity_id
_entity_poly.type
_entity_poly.pdbx_seq_one_letter_code
_entity_poly.pdbx_strand_id
1 'polypeptide(L)'
;IMAPRSRTKDKADRSTADGDNRTPPPRPGEYLADPLLWASWLYHHDEMTQSQIADLMGVSRATVVNYLQQARDLHYVKVVVRPELLNSIDLAQQLKQAFGLTECMVIPFDGGMRPPSERIGRAGAQYLDQILVNGDVLGVAWGRTVLSLAENLPEKAMPDSCIVQVIGSQRSAYDGFTAEECVAFIARRLHARSISLHAPAALSNAALRDALMRE
;
A
#
# COMPACT_ATOMS: atom_id res chain seq x y z
N ILE A 1 -9.26 -4.81 -46.46
CA ILE A 1 -10.69 -4.46 -46.61
C ILE A 1 -11.49 -5.62 -46.04
N MET A 2 -11.96 -5.53 -44.82
CA MET A 2 -12.94 -6.49 -44.26
C MET A 2 -13.70 -5.76 -43.15
N ALA A 3 -15.02 -5.66 -43.33
CA ALA A 3 -15.92 -4.89 -42.50
C ALA A 3 -16.20 -5.57 -41.13
N PRO A 4 -16.61 -4.80 -40.09
CA PRO A 4 -16.87 -5.34 -38.77
C PRO A 4 -18.26 -5.97 -38.69
N ARG A 5 -18.33 -7.16 -38.09
CA ARG A 5 -19.58 -7.85 -37.73
C ARG A 5 -20.18 -7.26 -36.46
N SER A 6 -21.40 -6.80 -36.58
CA SER A 6 -22.31 -6.44 -35.49
C SER A 6 -22.57 -7.64 -34.56
N ARG A 7 -22.36 -7.44 -33.25
CA ARG A 7 -22.80 -8.36 -32.20
C ARG A 7 -24.00 -7.75 -31.49
N THR A 8 -25.14 -8.36 -31.70
CA THR A 8 -26.42 -8.19 -31.00
C THR A 8 -26.21 -8.26 -29.47
N LYS A 9 -26.83 -7.30 -28.79
CA LYS A 9 -27.02 -7.27 -27.34
C LYS A 9 -28.08 -8.30 -26.93
N ASP A 10 -27.69 -9.38 -26.29
CA ASP A 10 -28.61 -10.15 -25.44
C ASP A 10 -28.65 -9.53 -24.05
N LYS A 11 -29.80 -8.97 -23.73
CA LYS A 11 -30.19 -8.55 -22.38
C LYS A 11 -30.56 -9.81 -21.60
N ALA A 12 -29.68 -10.33 -20.80
CA ALA A 12 -30.04 -11.27 -19.73
C ALA A 12 -30.31 -10.46 -18.46
N ASP A 13 -31.60 -10.33 -18.20
CA ASP A 13 -32.20 -9.96 -16.93
C ASP A 13 -31.74 -10.93 -15.84
N ARG A 14 -30.92 -10.42 -14.87
CA ARG A 14 -30.67 -11.07 -13.59
C ARG A 14 -30.99 -10.09 -12.49
N SER A 15 -32.27 -9.95 -12.24
CA SER A 15 -32.81 -9.59 -10.93
C SER A 15 -32.31 -10.60 -9.90
N THR A 16 -31.32 -10.21 -9.11
CA THR A 16 -31.12 -10.75 -7.77
C THR A 16 -31.21 -9.59 -6.82
N ALA A 17 -32.43 -9.33 -6.40
CA ALA A 17 -32.72 -8.58 -5.19
C ALA A 17 -32.20 -9.41 -4.01
N ASP A 18 -30.95 -9.22 -3.63
CA ASP A 18 -30.47 -9.55 -2.29
C ASP A 18 -30.86 -8.36 -1.41
N GLY A 19 -32.07 -8.46 -0.86
CA GLY A 19 -32.59 -7.50 0.10
C GLY A 19 -31.71 -7.55 1.34
N ASP A 20 -30.85 -6.54 1.48
CA ASP A 20 -30.18 -6.25 2.74
C ASP A 20 -31.25 -5.94 3.81
N ASN A 21 -31.69 -6.99 4.48
CA ASN A 21 -32.68 -6.95 5.55
C ASN A 21 -31.99 -6.52 6.87
N ARG A 22 -31.19 -5.46 6.81
CA ARG A 22 -30.71 -4.78 8.01
C ARG A 22 -31.84 -3.90 8.49
N THR A 23 -32.47 -4.33 9.57
CA THR A 23 -33.35 -3.47 10.34
C THR A 23 -32.66 -2.14 10.57
N PRO A 24 -33.27 -0.99 10.21
CA PRO A 24 -32.64 0.30 10.46
C PRO A 24 -32.29 0.40 11.95
N PRO A 25 -31.09 0.91 12.29
CA PRO A 25 -30.71 1.04 13.67
C PRO A 25 -31.77 1.84 14.44
N PRO A 26 -32.11 1.45 15.69
CA PRO A 26 -33.14 2.11 16.46
C PRO A 26 -32.80 3.60 16.52
N ARG A 27 -33.80 4.46 16.33
CA ARG A 27 -33.64 5.91 16.50
C ARG A 27 -33.10 6.11 17.91
N PRO A 28 -31.93 6.77 18.03
CA PRO A 28 -31.40 7.07 19.35
C PRO A 28 -32.47 7.83 20.14
N GLY A 29 -32.60 7.51 21.43
CA GLY A 29 -33.60 8.17 22.29
C GLY A 29 -33.42 9.70 22.30
N GLU A 30 -34.26 10.41 23.04
CA GLU A 30 -34.42 11.90 23.07
C GLU A 30 -33.14 12.74 23.11
N TYR A 31 -31.98 12.17 23.47
CA TYR A 31 -30.66 12.81 23.43
C TYR A 31 -30.07 13.02 22.03
N LEU A 32 -30.66 12.41 20.99
CA LEU A 32 -30.21 12.56 19.60
C LEU A 32 -31.29 13.19 18.71
N ALA A 33 -32.11 14.07 19.29
CA ALA A 33 -33.01 14.92 18.54
C ALA A 33 -32.28 15.92 17.61
N ASP A 34 -30.95 16.08 17.81
CA ASP A 34 -30.12 16.93 16.95
C ASP A 34 -29.72 16.19 15.68
N PRO A 35 -30.19 16.65 14.50
CA PRO A 35 -29.89 16.01 13.23
C PRO A 35 -28.40 16.03 12.87
N LEU A 36 -27.63 17.00 13.39
CA LEU A 36 -26.20 17.11 13.16
C LEU A 36 -25.46 15.97 13.87
N LEU A 37 -25.84 15.73 15.14
CA LEU A 37 -25.26 14.67 15.94
C LEU A 37 -25.63 13.29 15.39
N TRP A 38 -26.89 13.11 14.98
CA TRP A 38 -27.34 11.84 14.43
C TRP A 38 -26.70 11.53 13.08
N ALA A 39 -26.63 12.48 12.15
CA ALA A 39 -25.92 12.31 10.89
C ALA A 39 -24.44 11.95 11.11
N SER A 40 -23.80 12.59 12.10
CA SER A 40 -22.41 12.32 12.45
C SER A 40 -22.21 10.92 13.03
N TRP A 41 -23.13 10.47 13.88
CA TRP A 41 -23.10 9.11 14.43
C TRP A 41 -23.19 8.06 13.32
N LEU A 42 -24.20 8.18 12.45
CA LEU A 42 -24.42 7.27 11.32
C LEU A 42 -23.21 7.21 10.38
N TYR A 43 -22.55 8.35 10.16
CA TYR A 43 -21.40 8.44 9.26
C TYR A 43 -20.13 7.86 9.87
N HIS A 44 -19.82 8.20 11.13
CA HIS A 44 -18.53 7.88 11.75
C HIS A 44 -18.55 6.60 12.58
N HIS A 45 -19.69 6.20 13.14
CA HIS A 45 -19.82 5.01 13.97
C HIS A 45 -20.41 3.83 13.19
N ASP A 46 -21.50 4.08 12.44
CA ASP A 46 -22.19 3.03 11.70
C ASP A 46 -21.67 2.90 10.26
N GLU A 47 -20.66 3.70 9.89
CA GLU A 47 -19.96 3.67 8.58
C GLU A 47 -20.90 3.81 7.37
N MET A 48 -22.05 4.45 7.54
CA MET A 48 -23.03 4.64 6.47
C MET A 48 -22.54 5.69 5.47
N THR A 49 -22.86 5.47 4.20
CA THR A 49 -22.62 6.48 3.15
C THR A 49 -23.58 7.66 3.28
N GLN A 50 -23.17 8.84 2.79
CA GLN A 50 -24.03 10.03 2.80
C GLN A 50 -25.39 9.82 2.10
N SER A 51 -25.45 8.97 1.09
CA SER A 51 -26.72 8.63 0.40
C SER A 51 -27.62 7.78 1.29
N GLN A 52 -27.08 6.74 1.94
CA GLN A 52 -27.85 5.93 2.89
C GLN A 52 -28.37 6.74 4.07
N ILE A 53 -27.55 7.69 4.57
CA ILE A 53 -27.96 8.61 5.64
C ILE A 53 -29.10 9.53 5.16
N ALA A 54 -28.99 10.04 3.94
CA ALA A 54 -30.02 10.89 3.34
C ALA A 54 -31.38 10.16 3.23
N ASP A 55 -31.34 8.92 2.73
CA ASP A 55 -32.52 8.06 2.62
C ASP A 55 -33.13 7.77 4.01
N LEU A 56 -32.28 7.41 5.00
CA LEU A 56 -32.72 7.10 6.36
C LEU A 56 -33.31 8.30 7.09
N MET A 57 -32.72 9.48 6.91
CA MET A 57 -33.17 10.73 7.55
C MET A 57 -34.29 11.44 6.79
N GLY A 58 -34.63 11.01 5.58
CA GLY A 58 -35.64 11.65 4.71
C GLY A 58 -35.22 13.04 4.21
N VAL A 59 -33.93 13.26 3.99
CA VAL A 59 -33.37 14.53 3.52
C VAL A 59 -32.55 14.35 2.25
N SER A 60 -32.11 15.46 1.63
CA SER A 60 -31.21 15.36 0.48
C SER A 60 -29.79 15.01 0.92
N ARG A 61 -29.00 14.35 0.02
CA ARG A 61 -27.57 14.12 0.25
C ARG A 61 -26.81 15.43 0.53
N ALA A 62 -27.18 16.54 -0.12
CA ALA A 62 -26.58 17.83 0.12
C ALA A 62 -26.84 18.32 1.56
N THR A 63 -28.03 18.05 2.10
CA THR A 63 -28.38 18.34 3.50
C THR A 63 -27.49 17.54 4.46
N VAL A 64 -27.27 16.26 4.19
CA VAL A 64 -26.35 15.43 5.00
C VAL A 64 -24.94 15.98 4.98
N VAL A 65 -24.42 16.38 3.82
CA VAL A 65 -23.10 17.03 3.71
C VAL A 65 -23.03 18.28 4.60
N ASN A 66 -24.07 19.12 4.56
CA ASN A 66 -24.17 20.31 5.42
C ASN A 66 -24.21 19.95 6.91
N TYR A 67 -24.98 18.93 7.30
CA TYR A 67 -25.03 18.48 8.70
C TYR A 67 -23.66 18.04 9.20
N LEU A 68 -22.96 17.22 8.42
CA LEU A 68 -21.60 16.75 8.75
C LEU A 68 -20.59 17.90 8.82
N GLN A 69 -20.75 18.93 7.97
CA GLN A 69 -19.90 20.11 8.03
C GLN A 69 -20.18 20.93 9.30
N GLN A 70 -21.44 21.24 9.58
CA GLN A 70 -21.84 21.97 10.77
C GLN A 70 -21.44 21.24 12.07
N ALA A 71 -21.57 19.91 12.11
CA ALA A 71 -21.13 19.10 13.24
C ALA A 71 -19.63 19.23 13.51
N ARG A 72 -18.81 19.35 12.46
CA ARG A 72 -17.37 19.66 12.60
C ARG A 72 -17.14 21.08 13.09
N ASP A 73 -17.84 22.06 12.53
CA ASP A 73 -17.68 23.47 12.89
C ASP A 73 -18.10 23.74 14.35
N LEU A 74 -19.13 23.03 14.83
CA LEU A 74 -19.59 23.06 16.22
C LEU A 74 -18.81 22.11 17.16
N HIS A 75 -17.79 21.45 16.66
CA HIS A 75 -16.94 20.52 17.41
C HIS A 75 -17.67 19.29 18.00
N TYR A 76 -18.84 18.89 17.45
CA TYR A 76 -19.49 17.62 17.79
C TYR A 76 -18.65 16.42 17.37
N VAL A 77 -17.88 16.58 16.29
CA VAL A 77 -16.92 15.61 15.78
C VAL A 77 -15.55 16.25 15.70
N LYS A 78 -14.56 15.60 16.31
CA LYS A 78 -13.16 15.98 16.21
C LYS A 78 -12.38 14.93 15.45
N VAL A 79 -11.88 15.27 14.27
CA VAL A 79 -10.94 14.43 13.54
C VAL A 79 -9.55 14.69 14.10
N VAL A 80 -8.95 13.67 14.71
CA VAL A 80 -7.58 13.76 15.23
C VAL A 80 -6.68 12.96 14.33
N VAL A 81 -5.83 13.64 13.59
CA VAL A 81 -4.71 12.99 12.87
C VAL A 81 -3.50 13.00 13.81
N ARG A 82 -2.85 11.85 13.95
CA ARG A 82 -1.65 11.76 14.79
C ARG A 82 -0.59 12.74 14.28
N PRO A 83 -0.04 13.61 15.16
CA PRO A 83 0.95 14.61 14.76
C PRO A 83 2.17 14.00 14.04
N GLU A 84 2.57 12.78 14.44
CA GLU A 84 3.69 12.06 13.85
C GLU A 84 3.45 11.72 12.38
N LEU A 85 2.20 11.45 12.00
CA LEU A 85 1.82 11.18 10.61
C LEU A 85 1.85 12.46 9.77
N LEU A 86 1.36 13.57 10.32
CA LEU A 86 1.40 14.87 9.64
C LEU A 86 2.85 15.33 9.43
N ASN A 87 3.70 15.23 10.45
CA ASN A 87 5.11 15.57 10.35
C ASN A 87 5.83 14.72 9.30
N SER A 88 5.47 13.44 9.16
CA SER A 88 6.06 12.56 8.15
C SER A 88 5.68 12.96 6.74
N ILE A 89 4.44 13.39 6.51
CA ILE A 89 3.97 13.89 5.21
C ILE A 89 4.69 15.19 4.85
N ASP A 90 4.77 16.13 5.78
CA ASP A 90 5.44 17.42 5.58
C ASP A 90 6.93 17.23 5.30
N LEU A 91 7.62 16.40 6.07
CA LEU A 91 9.02 16.07 5.86
C LEU A 91 9.25 15.38 4.49
N ALA A 92 8.34 14.50 4.06
CA ALA A 92 8.42 13.89 2.74
C ALA A 92 8.34 14.92 1.62
N GLN A 93 7.46 15.93 1.75
CA GLN A 93 7.36 17.02 0.78
C GLN A 93 8.62 17.91 0.77
N GLN A 94 9.15 18.26 1.94
CA GLN A 94 10.41 19.01 2.04
C GLN A 94 11.56 18.27 1.38
N LEU A 95 11.71 16.97 1.62
CA LEU A 95 12.74 16.15 1.00
C LEU A 95 12.56 16.06 -0.53
N LYS A 96 11.33 15.88 -1.02
CA LYS A 96 11.05 15.90 -2.46
C LYS A 96 11.51 17.20 -3.11
N GLN A 97 11.19 18.34 -2.49
CA GLN A 97 11.58 19.65 -3.01
C GLN A 97 13.09 19.88 -2.93
N ALA A 98 13.72 19.57 -1.81
CA ALA A 98 15.13 19.82 -1.58
C ALA A 98 16.05 19.00 -2.50
N PHE A 99 15.65 17.76 -2.82
CA PHE A 99 16.47 16.82 -3.59
C PHE A 99 15.93 16.53 -4.98
N GLY A 100 14.83 17.17 -5.41
CA GLY A 100 14.23 16.96 -6.73
C GLY A 100 13.70 15.52 -6.91
N LEU A 101 13.22 14.88 -5.84
CA LEU A 101 12.76 13.49 -5.90
C LEU A 101 11.34 13.43 -6.50
N THR A 102 11.11 12.43 -7.35
CA THR A 102 9.77 12.14 -7.87
C THR A 102 8.86 11.65 -6.75
N GLU A 103 9.36 10.74 -5.92
CA GLU A 103 8.64 10.17 -4.77
C GLU A 103 9.51 10.16 -3.52
N CYS A 104 8.89 10.34 -2.36
CA CYS A 104 9.53 10.22 -1.06
C CYS A 104 8.50 9.74 -0.03
N MET A 105 8.87 8.72 0.73
CA MET A 105 8.06 8.19 1.81
C MET A 105 8.83 8.29 3.13
N VAL A 106 8.29 9.01 4.09
CA VAL A 106 8.86 9.10 5.43
C VAL A 106 8.03 8.23 6.37
N ILE A 107 8.67 7.24 6.95
CA ILE A 107 8.03 6.28 7.84
C ILE A 107 8.03 6.82 9.28
N PRO A 108 6.86 7.05 9.88
CA PRO A 108 6.76 7.60 11.24
C PRO A 108 7.48 6.73 12.27
N PHE A 109 8.00 7.35 13.31
CA PHE A 109 8.52 6.63 14.47
C PHE A 109 7.36 6.01 15.26
N ASP A 110 7.49 4.72 15.62
CA ASP A 110 6.43 3.95 16.31
C ASP A 110 6.69 3.77 17.82
N GLY A 111 7.46 4.67 18.42
CA GLY A 111 7.83 4.57 19.84
C GLY A 111 8.93 3.55 20.13
N GLY A 112 9.58 3.02 19.08
CA GLY A 112 10.66 2.02 19.24
C GLY A 112 10.15 0.58 19.35
N MET A 113 8.88 0.32 19.04
CA MET A 113 8.29 -1.02 19.07
C MET A 113 8.93 -1.97 18.04
N ARG A 114 9.42 -1.42 16.93
CA ARG A 114 10.11 -2.18 15.88
C ARG A 114 11.39 -1.49 15.41
N PRO A 115 12.40 -2.27 14.98
CA PRO A 115 13.61 -1.70 14.38
C PRO A 115 13.29 -0.86 13.13
N PRO A 116 14.06 0.20 12.84
CA PRO A 116 13.87 0.99 11.63
C PRO A 116 13.88 0.15 10.33
N SER A 117 14.76 -0.86 10.26
CA SER A 117 14.86 -1.77 9.12
C SER A 117 13.54 -2.51 8.85
N GLU A 118 12.85 -2.96 9.90
CA GLU A 118 11.57 -3.66 9.77
C GLU A 118 10.46 -2.70 9.30
N ARG A 119 10.38 -1.51 9.88
CA ARG A 119 9.37 -0.51 9.49
C ARG A 119 9.54 -0.06 8.04
N ILE A 120 10.78 0.26 7.66
CA ILE A 120 11.11 0.68 6.29
C ILE A 120 10.90 -0.49 5.31
N GLY A 121 11.32 -1.70 5.66
CA GLY A 121 11.13 -2.88 4.83
C GLY A 121 9.64 -3.17 4.56
N ARG A 122 8.81 -3.10 5.59
CA ARG A 122 7.36 -3.27 5.45
C ARG A 122 6.71 -2.21 4.55
N ALA A 123 7.06 -0.94 4.73
CA ALA A 123 6.57 0.14 3.87
C ALA A 123 7.09 0.00 2.43
N GLY A 124 8.35 -0.40 2.26
CA GLY A 124 8.95 -0.71 0.96
C GLY A 124 8.25 -1.86 0.25
N ALA A 125 7.82 -2.90 0.97
CA ALA A 125 7.07 -4.01 0.40
C ALA A 125 5.70 -3.56 -0.13
N GLN A 126 4.98 -2.72 0.63
CA GLN A 126 3.71 -2.16 0.18
C GLN A 126 3.86 -1.26 -1.04
N TYR A 127 4.90 -0.44 -1.07
CA TYR A 127 5.18 0.41 -2.23
C TYR A 127 5.56 -0.43 -3.46
N LEU A 128 6.42 -1.42 -3.29
CA LEU A 128 6.85 -2.30 -4.38
C LEU A 128 5.68 -3.08 -4.99
N ASP A 129 4.76 -3.57 -4.18
CA ASP A 129 3.54 -4.25 -4.65
C ASP A 129 2.66 -3.36 -5.54
N GLN A 130 2.63 -2.06 -5.27
CA GLN A 130 1.85 -1.09 -6.04
C GLN A 130 2.48 -0.76 -7.40
N ILE A 131 3.81 -0.73 -7.48
CA ILE A 131 4.53 -0.27 -8.69
C ILE A 131 4.99 -1.40 -9.60
N LEU A 132 5.21 -2.61 -9.06
CA LEU A 132 5.69 -3.76 -9.85
C LEU A 132 4.59 -4.28 -10.78
N VAL A 133 4.95 -4.43 -12.05
CA VAL A 133 4.13 -5.08 -13.07
C VAL A 133 4.81 -6.34 -13.61
N ASN A 134 3.99 -7.29 -14.09
CA ASN A 134 4.53 -8.51 -14.67
C ASN A 134 5.38 -8.21 -15.91
N GLY A 135 6.57 -8.77 -15.97
CA GLY A 135 7.59 -8.49 -16.99
C GLY A 135 8.73 -7.59 -16.50
N ASP A 136 8.62 -6.99 -15.33
CA ASP A 136 9.68 -6.16 -14.76
C ASP A 136 10.93 -6.96 -14.38
N VAL A 137 12.08 -6.27 -14.44
CA VAL A 137 13.35 -6.76 -13.90
C VAL A 137 13.69 -5.98 -12.65
N LEU A 138 13.66 -6.67 -11.50
CA LEU A 138 13.94 -6.07 -10.20
C LEU A 138 15.36 -6.41 -9.75
N GLY A 139 16.22 -5.39 -9.66
CA GLY A 139 17.55 -5.52 -9.06
C GLY A 139 17.49 -5.47 -7.53
N VAL A 140 18.04 -6.49 -6.88
CA VAL A 140 18.01 -6.66 -5.43
C VAL A 140 19.41 -6.76 -4.84
N ALA A 141 19.69 -5.93 -3.83
CA ALA A 141 20.87 -6.04 -2.97
C ALA A 141 20.54 -6.91 -1.74
N TRP A 142 21.24 -6.70 -0.63
CA TRP A 142 20.99 -7.37 0.64
C TRP A 142 21.04 -6.38 1.81
N GLY A 143 20.53 -6.81 2.93
CA GLY A 143 20.50 -6.02 4.16
C GLY A 143 19.23 -6.31 4.96
N ARG A 144 19.22 -5.98 6.26
CA ARG A 144 18.08 -6.22 7.13
C ARG A 144 16.78 -5.58 6.62
N THR A 145 16.88 -4.41 6.00
CA THR A 145 15.73 -3.73 5.40
C THR A 145 15.22 -4.47 4.17
N VAL A 146 16.12 -4.98 3.31
CA VAL A 146 15.75 -5.77 2.12
C VAL A 146 15.14 -7.11 2.52
N LEU A 147 15.70 -7.77 3.54
CA LEU A 147 15.13 -8.99 4.08
C LEU A 147 13.70 -8.74 4.62
N SER A 148 13.54 -7.69 5.42
CA SER A 148 12.21 -7.33 5.93
C SER A 148 11.22 -6.96 4.82
N LEU A 149 11.68 -6.31 3.74
CA LEU A 149 10.85 -6.08 2.55
C LEU A 149 10.43 -7.42 1.94
N ALA A 150 11.36 -8.34 1.72
CA ALA A 150 11.07 -9.66 1.15
C ALA A 150 10.06 -10.46 1.98
N GLU A 151 10.20 -10.45 3.31
CA GLU A 151 9.30 -11.13 4.25
C GLU A 151 7.87 -10.57 4.24
N ASN A 152 7.73 -9.27 4.03
CA ASN A 152 6.43 -8.56 4.03
C ASN A 152 5.83 -8.37 2.63
N LEU A 153 6.52 -8.77 1.56
CA LEU A 153 6.01 -8.67 0.21
C LEU A 153 4.80 -9.61 0.03
N PRO A 154 3.65 -9.12 -0.45
CA PRO A 154 2.50 -9.96 -0.74
C PRO A 154 2.84 -11.03 -1.80
N GLU A 155 2.17 -12.17 -1.73
CA GLU A 155 2.28 -13.17 -2.77
C GLU A 155 1.50 -12.72 -4.01
N LYS A 156 2.17 -12.73 -5.17
CA LYS A 156 1.62 -12.23 -6.44
C LYS A 156 2.25 -12.98 -7.61
N ALA A 157 1.44 -13.49 -8.52
CA ALA A 157 1.95 -14.21 -9.68
C ALA A 157 2.49 -13.25 -10.76
N MET A 158 3.81 -13.26 -10.95
CA MET A 158 4.54 -12.42 -11.93
C MET A 158 5.55 -13.29 -12.72
N PRO A 159 5.08 -14.29 -13.50
CA PRO A 159 5.93 -15.33 -14.09
C PRO A 159 6.92 -14.79 -15.14
N ASP A 160 6.62 -13.67 -15.78
CA ASP A 160 7.49 -13.04 -16.79
C ASP A 160 8.53 -12.10 -16.16
N SER A 161 8.42 -11.82 -14.87
CA SER A 161 9.36 -10.96 -14.14
C SER A 161 10.64 -11.70 -13.77
N CYS A 162 11.70 -10.93 -13.55
CA CYS A 162 13.01 -11.45 -13.17
C CYS A 162 13.58 -10.68 -11.98
N ILE A 163 13.97 -11.42 -10.94
CA ILE A 163 14.63 -10.86 -9.75
C ILE A 163 16.13 -11.11 -9.86
N VAL A 164 16.90 -10.03 -9.93
CA VAL A 164 18.33 -10.08 -10.23
C VAL A 164 19.16 -9.62 -9.04
N GLN A 165 20.13 -10.41 -8.63
CA GLN A 165 21.11 -9.99 -7.64
C GLN A 165 22.06 -8.96 -8.24
N VAL A 166 22.11 -7.74 -7.65
CA VAL A 166 22.92 -6.62 -8.18
C VAL A 166 24.22 -6.41 -7.41
N ILE A 167 24.45 -7.13 -6.33
CA ILE A 167 25.68 -7.07 -5.54
C ILE A 167 26.20 -8.49 -5.28
N GLY A 168 27.49 -8.68 -5.40
CA GLY A 168 28.12 -9.98 -5.15
C GLY A 168 27.94 -10.46 -3.72
N SER A 169 28.20 -11.74 -3.50
CA SER A 169 28.08 -12.39 -2.19
C SER A 169 29.12 -11.85 -1.23
N GLN A 170 28.68 -11.51 -0.03
CA GLN A 170 29.56 -11.14 1.08
C GLN A 170 29.44 -12.19 2.17
N ARG A 171 30.57 -12.59 2.74
CA ARG A 171 30.55 -13.41 3.96
C ARG A 171 30.05 -12.50 5.11
N SER A 172 28.75 -12.49 5.32
CA SER A 172 28.19 -11.82 6.48
C SER A 172 28.44 -12.67 7.71
N ALA A 173 29.30 -12.23 8.57
CA ALA A 173 29.51 -12.82 9.90
C ALA A 173 28.40 -12.43 10.89
N TYR A 174 27.52 -11.50 10.53
CA TYR A 174 26.70 -10.82 11.51
C TYR A 174 25.19 -11.02 11.39
N ASP A 175 24.63 -11.36 10.23
CA ASP A 175 23.18 -11.24 10.05
C ASP A 175 22.45 -12.51 9.58
N GLY A 176 23.17 -13.63 9.36
CA GLY A 176 22.56 -14.95 9.09
C GLY A 176 21.80 -15.07 7.77
N PHE A 177 21.91 -14.10 6.85
CA PHE A 177 21.28 -14.13 5.53
C PHE A 177 22.20 -13.54 4.45
N THR A 178 21.96 -13.97 3.19
CA THR A 178 22.79 -13.62 2.03
C THR A 178 21.99 -12.83 0.99
N ALA A 179 22.68 -12.27 -0.02
CA ALA A 179 22.04 -11.60 -1.14
C ALA A 179 21.19 -12.60 -1.96
N GLU A 180 21.70 -13.81 -2.14
CA GLU A 180 21.00 -14.91 -2.83
C GLU A 180 19.69 -15.27 -2.13
N GLU A 181 19.68 -15.33 -0.81
CA GLU A 181 18.47 -15.62 -0.03
C GLU A 181 17.43 -14.51 -0.17
N CYS A 182 17.82 -13.24 -0.15
CA CYS A 182 16.89 -12.12 -0.40
C CYS A 182 16.27 -12.23 -1.79
N VAL A 183 17.08 -12.48 -2.82
CA VAL A 183 16.61 -12.64 -4.20
C VAL A 183 15.67 -13.83 -4.35
N ALA A 184 16.06 -14.99 -3.81
CA ALA A 184 15.25 -16.20 -3.85
C ALA A 184 13.92 -16.04 -3.09
N PHE A 185 13.92 -15.31 -1.99
CA PHE A 185 12.72 -15.07 -1.20
C PHE A 185 11.71 -14.18 -1.95
N ILE A 186 12.18 -13.08 -2.53
CA ILE A 186 11.35 -12.18 -3.34
C ILE A 186 10.83 -12.94 -4.59
N ALA A 187 11.71 -13.68 -5.29
CA ALA A 187 11.31 -14.44 -6.46
C ALA A 187 10.22 -15.47 -6.16
N ARG A 188 10.30 -16.17 -5.03
CA ARG A 188 9.25 -17.10 -4.59
C ARG A 188 7.92 -16.39 -4.32
N ARG A 189 7.93 -15.25 -3.62
CA ARG A 189 6.73 -14.46 -3.34
C ARG A 189 6.04 -13.98 -4.62
N LEU A 190 6.84 -13.65 -5.62
CA LEU A 190 6.34 -13.13 -6.89
C LEU A 190 6.15 -14.24 -7.96
N HIS A 191 6.41 -15.50 -7.65
CA HIS A 191 6.43 -16.58 -8.65
C HIS A 191 7.25 -16.22 -9.89
N ALA A 192 8.33 -15.44 -9.70
CA ALA A 192 9.20 -14.91 -10.73
C ALA A 192 10.48 -15.73 -10.88
N ARG A 193 11.20 -15.54 -12.00
CA ARG A 193 12.54 -16.08 -12.16
C ARG A 193 13.53 -15.33 -11.28
N SER A 194 14.62 -16.00 -10.87
CA SER A 194 15.74 -15.37 -10.17
C SER A 194 17.05 -15.58 -10.89
N ILE A 195 17.92 -14.55 -10.85
CA ILE A 195 19.30 -14.61 -11.36
C ILE A 195 20.23 -14.22 -10.22
N SER A 196 21.08 -15.14 -9.81
CA SER A 196 22.10 -14.91 -8.79
C SER A 196 23.43 -14.48 -9.42
N LEU A 197 24.14 -13.61 -8.72
CA LEU A 197 25.48 -13.17 -9.10
C LEU A 197 26.54 -14.00 -8.34
N HIS A 198 27.14 -14.97 -8.99
CA HIS A 198 28.14 -15.86 -8.40
C HIS A 198 29.53 -15.21 -8.36
N ALA A 199 29.62 -14.03 -7.74
CA ALA A 199 30.88 -13.32 -7.57
C ALA A 199 30.96 -12.72 -6.16
N PRO A 200 32.16 -12.58 -5.58
CA PRO A 200 32.33 -11.85 -4.34
C PRO A 200 31.95 -10.36 -4.50
N ALA A 201 31.38 -9.75 -3.45
CA ALA A 201 31.04 -8.32 -3.44
C ALA A 201 32.29 -7.42 -3.55
N ALA A 202 33.44 -7.90 -3.10
CA ALA A 202 34.71 -7.19 -3.16
C ALA A 202 35.80 -8.14 -3.70
N LEU A 203 36.60 -7.65 -4.61
CA LEU A 203 37.71 -8.37 -5.21
C LEU A 203 39.04 -7.76 -4.77
N SER A 204 40.02 -8.61 -4.56
CA SER A 204 41.33 -8.19 -4.03
C SER A 204 42.16 -7.34 -5.00
N ASN A 205 41.91 -7.46 -6.32
CA ASN A 205 42.65 -6.70 -7.33
C ASN A 205 41.87 -6.59 -8.66
N ALA A 206 42.32 -5.67 -9.52
CA ALA A 206 41.72 -5.39 -10.80
C ALA A 206 41.82 -6.56 -11.80
N ALA A 207 42.89 -7.34 -11.77
CA ALA A 207 43.08 -8.47 -12.67
C ALA A 207 42.04 -9.56 -12.44
N LEU A 208 41.67 -9.83 -11.18
CA LEU A 208 40.62 -10.77 -10.84
C LEU A 208 39.23 -10.26 -11.30
N ARG A 209 38.97 -8.96 -11.12
CA ARG A 209 37.76 -8.32 -11.68
C ARG A 209 37.66 -8.53 -13.19
N ASP A 210 38.75 -8.20 -13.91
CA ASP A 210 38.78 -8.26 -15.37
C ASP A 210 38.67 -9.71 -15.89
N ALA A 211 39.15 -10.67 -15.12
CA ALA A 211 38.95 -12.11 -15.43
C ALA A 211 37.49 -12.50 -15.29
N LEU A 212 36.82 -12.13 -14.19
CA LEU A 212 35.40 -12.44 -13.95
C LEU A 212 34.45 -11.74 -14.93
N MET A 213 34.82 -10.59 -15.48
CA MET A 213 34.00 -9.84 -16.45
C MET A 213 34.10 -10.41 -17.89
N ARG A 214 34.96 -11.39 -18.14
CA ARG A 214 35.14 -12.05 -19.45
C ARG A 214 34.35 -13.34 -19.60
N GLU A 215 33.84 -13.87 -18.52
CA GLU A 215 33.00 -15.08 -18.46
C GLU A 215 31.51 -14.74 -18.48
#